data_4fd370f403c6bea455ccb54742d22f81
#
_entry.id   4fd370f403c6bea455ccb54742d22f81
#
_cell.length_a   1.000
_cell.length_b   1.000
_cell.length_c   1.000
_cell.angle_alpha   90.00
_cell.angle_beta   90.00
_cell.angle_gamma   90.00
#
_symmetry.space_group_name_H-M   'P 1'
#
loop_
_entity.id
_entity.type
_entity.pdbx_description
1 polymer ?
#
loop_
_entity_poly.entity_id
_entity_poly.type
_entity_poly.pdbx_seq_one_letter_code
_entity_poly.pdbx_strand_id
1 'polypeptide(L)'
;MGRLNKQLDPTQTGHDAEKLELDLHKRIVGQDEAIQQIISIYQTYLAGMSSPGRPIGNFLFLGPTGSGKTRLVEATAESLVGDLRAVIKIDCAEFQHSHEIAKLIGSPPGYLGHRETHPLLSQEVLNQYHSEKVKLSFVLFDEIEKASDALWNLLLGILDKATLTLGDNRRVDFSQAMIFMTSNLGAAEMSSILRPNLGFAAGEMDRQHAAGIVDDKLSDKISRAGVEAARRKFTPEFMNRIDKTVVFHPLGQPELRKILGLELNMVQQRIFSSSNGAPFVFSLTDSAKDFLLREGTDIKYGARHLKRAIDRNLVHSLSNLIATEQVRGGDLVRVDYDGVLSRLTFFKEAEDMPAYAMVQMVDTSVTPPPGAYSAGAVAEGPRLVNAKSSRR
;
A
#
# COMPACT_ATOMS: atom_id res chain seq x y z
N MET A 1 30.17 -31.21 -29.88
CA MET A 1 29.55 -30.20 -28.99
C MET A 1 30.33 -30.18 -27.69
N GLY A 2 31.03 -29.08 -27.37
CA GLY A 2 31.72 -28.92 -26.09
C GLY A 2 30.67 -28.76 -24.99
N ARG A 3 30.80 -29.52 -23.88
CA ARG A 3 29.95 -29.34 -22.69
C ARG A 3 30.33 -28.01 -22.05
N LEU A 4 29.43 -27.05 -22.12
CA LEU A 4 29.52 -25.82 -21.32
C LEU A 4 29.24 -26.17 -19.85
N ASN A 5 30.23 -26.03 -18.98
CA ASN A 5 30.10 -26.20 -17.53
C ASN A 5 30.16 -24.80 -16.89
N LYS A 6 29.05 -24.02 -17.04
CA LYS A 6 28.92 -22.68 -16.45
C LYS A 6 27.98 -22.77 -15.24
N GLN A 7 28.46 -22.35 -14.09
CA GLN A 7 27.62 -22.21 -12.89
C GLN A 7 26.61 -21.07 -13.12
N LEU A 8 25.35 -21.36 -12.88
CA LEU A 8 24.25 -20.37 -12.94
C LEU A 8 23.98 -19.84 -11.54
N ASP A 9 23.55 -18.58 -11.47
CA ASP A 9 23.16 -17.93 -10.23
C ASP A 9 21.62 -17.83 -10.16
N PRO A 10 20.95 -18.65 -9.31
CA PRO A 10 19.49 -18.64 -9.18
C PRO A 10 18.97 -17.47 -8.35
N THR A 11 19.84 -16.64 -7.78
CA THR A 11 19.43 -15.49 -6.93
C THR A 11 19.17 -14.23 -7.74
N GLN A 12 19.52 -14.21 -9.02
CA GLN A 12 19.28 -13.04 -9.87
C GLN A 12 17.79 -12.85 -10.16
N THR A 13 17.34 -11.60 -10.03
CA THR A 13 15.96 -11.20 -10.30
C THR A 13 15.84 -10.75 -11.77
N GLY A 14 14.74 -11.12 -12.43
CA GLY A 14 14.47 -10.67 -13.80
C GLY A 14 14.10 -9.19 -13.85
N HIS A 15 14.34 -8.52 -14.97
CA HIS A 15 14.15 -7.06 -15.14
C HIS A 15 12.75 -6.56 -14.72
N ASP A 16 11.67 -7.25 -15.10
CA ASP A 16 10.30 -6.83 -14.76
C ASP A 16 10.01 -7.00 -13.26
N ALA A 17 10.57 -8.03 -12.66
CA ALA A 17 10.45 -8.26 -11.21
C ALA A 17 11.30 -7.26 -10.42
N GLU A 18 12.51 -6.92 -10.88
CA GLU A 18 13.36 -5.87 -10.31
C GLU A 18 12.68 -4.50 -10.37
N LYS A 19 12.04 -4.17 -11.48
CA LYS A 19 11.28 -2.93 -11.62
C LYS A 19 10.14 -2.87 -10.61
N LEU A 20 9.38 -3.96 -10.44
CA LEU A 20 8.32 -4.04 -9.42
C LEU A 20 8.89 -3.85 -8.02
N GLU A 21 10.02 -4.49 -7.69
CA GLU A 21 10.70 -4.37 -6.41
C GLU A 21 11.06 -2.92 -6.10
N LEU A 22 11.71 -2.22 -7.04
CA LEU A 22 12.06 -0.81 -6.92
C LEU A 22 10.84 0.09 -6.72
N ASP A 23 9.75 -0.17 -7.43
CA ASP A 23 8.52 0.60 -7.30
C ASP A 23 7.83 0.35 -5.95
N LEU A 24 7.86 -0.88 -5.44
CA LEU A 24 7.32 -1.20 -4.12
C LEU A 24 8.14 -0.55 -3.00
N HIS A 25 9.47 -0.57 -3.07
CA HIS A 25 10.34 0.09 -2.07
C HIS A 25 10.15 1.62 -2.02
N LYS A 26 9.74 2.27 -3.11
CA LYS A 26 9.39 3.69 -3.12
C LYS A 26 8.08 4.00 -2.36
N ARG A 27 7.18 3.03 -2.24
CA ARG A 27 5.82 3.21 -1.72
C ARG A 27 5.59 2.58 -0.36
N ILE A 28 6.39 1.58 -0.01
CA ILE A 28 6.27 0.76 1.21
C ILE A 28 7.55 0.90 2.02
N VAL A 29 7.39 1.09 3.31
CA VAL A 29 8.51 1.30 4.24
C VAL A 29 8.54 0.20 5.28
N GLY A 30 9.72 -0.40 5.49
CA GLY A 30 9.99 -1.30 6.62
C GLY A 30 9.33 -2.67 6.54
N GLN A 31 8.99 -3.16 5.32
CA GLN A 31 8.37 -4.47 5.10
C GLN A 31 9.06 -5.23 3.95
N ASP A 32 10.39 -5.26 3.98
CA ASP A 32 11.21 -5.78 2.89
C ASP A 32 10.95 -7.28 2.63
N GLU A 33 10.75 -8.08 3.69
CA GLU A 33 10.40 -9.49 3.56
C GLU A 33 9.09 -9.68 2.78
N ALA A 34 8.07 -8.86 3.06
CA ALA A 34 6.79 -8.93 2.38
C ALA A 34 6.93 -8.60 0.88
N ILE A 35 7.74 -7.60 0.54
CA ILE A 35 8.05 -7.25 -0.84
C ILE A 35 8.72 -8.42 -1.54
N GLN A 36 9.77 -9.01 -0.94
CA GLN A 36 10.51 -10.13 -1.52
C GLN A 36 9.64 -11.36 -1.78
N GLN A 37 8.68 -11.66 -0.89
CA GLN A 37 7.76 -12.78 -1.10
C GLN A 37 6.83 -12.54 -2.30
N ILE A 38 6.36 -11.30 -2.52
CA ILE A 38 5.56 -10.94 -3.70
C ILE A 38 6.41 -11.06 -4.97
N ILE A 39 7.63 -10.52 -4.96
CA ILE A 39 8.56 -10.57 -6.09
C ILE A 39 8.85 -12.02 -6.48
N SER A 40 9.13 -12.89 -5.51
CA SER A 40 9.38 -14.33 -5.74
C SER A 40 8.23 -15.02 -6.48
N ILE A 41 6.99 -14.79 -6.06
CA ILE A 41 5.80 -15.35 -6.71
C ILE A 41 5.60 -14.74 -8.10
N TYR A 42 5.76 -13.42 -8.25
CA TYR A 42 5.64 -12.74 -9.54
C TYR A 42 6.69 -13.22 -10.54
N GLN A 43 7.93 -13.44 -10.10
CA GLN A 43 9.00 -13.99 -10.95
C GLN A 43 8.68 -15.43 -11.40
N THR A 44 8.11 -16.25 -10.52
CA THR A 44 7.63 -17.61 -10.85
C THR A 44 6.52 -17.56 -11.93
N TYR A 45 5.61 -16.58 -11.81
CA TYR A 45 4.56 -16.34 -12.80
C TYR A 45 5.14 -15.92 -14.16
N LEU A 46 6.07 -14.95 -14.19
CA LEU A 46 6.73 -14.50 -15.41
C LEU A 46 7.50 -15.62 -16.12
N ALA A 47 8.10 -16.55 -15.36
CA ALA A 47 8.78 -17.72 -15.88
C ALA A 47 7.82 -18.81 -16.41
N GLY A 48 6.50 -18.65 -16.28
CA GLY A 48 5.52 -19.68 -16.65
C GLY A 48 5.57 -20.93 -15.78
N MET A 49 6.13 -20.86 -14.56
CA MET A 49 6.34 -21.98 -13.66
C MET A 49 5.28 -22.04 -12.54
N SER A 50 4.19 -21.27 -12.66
CA SER A 50 3.08 -21.34 -11.72
C SER A 50 2.39 -22.71 -11.76
N SER A 51 1.92 -23.18 -10.59
CA SER A 51 1.22 -24.48 -10.49
C SER A 51 -0.10 -24.45 -11.25
N PRO A 52 -0.34 -25.38 -12.17
CA PRO A 52 -1.59 -25.41 -12.92
C PRO A 52 -2.79 -25.70 -12.00
N GLY A 53 -3.92 -25.04 -12.26
CA GLY A 53 -5.17 -25.25 -11.51
C GLY A 53 -5.16 -24.66 -10.09
N ARG A 54 -4.20 -23.79 -9.76
CA ARG A 54 -4.15 -23.01 -8.52
C ARG A 54 -4.03 -21.52 -8.84
N PRO A 55 -4.40 -20.63 -7.91
CA PRO A 55 -4.05 -19.22 -8.04
C PRO A 55 -2.55 -19.01 -8.20
N ILE A 56 -2.14 -17.89 -8.76
CA ILE A 56 -0.71 -17.55 -8.96
C ILE A 56 0.03 -17.53 -7.62
N GLY A 57 -0.62 -17.04 -6.57
CA GLY A 57 -0.08 -17.07 -5.22
C GLY A 57 -1.14 -16.74 -4.18
N ASN A 58 -1.06 -17.45 -3.06
CA ASN A 58 -1.93 -17.30 -1.90
C ASN A 58 -1.11 -16.76 -0.73
N PHE A 59 -1.35 -15.51 -0.35
CA PHE A 59 -0.60 -14.82 0.69
C PHE A 59 -1.43 -14.63 1.96
N LEU A 60 -0.84 -14.91 3.12
CA LEU A 60 -1.41 -14.55 4.42
C LEU A 60 -0.50 -13.52 5.09
N PHE A 61 -0.99 -12.29 5.25
CA PHE A 61 -0.31 -11.18 5.90
C PHE A 61 -0.78 -11.04 7.33
N LEU A 62 0.13 -11.25 8.27
CA LEU A 62 -0.11 -11.17 9.71
C LEU A 62 0.54 -9.92 10.28
N GLY A 63 -0.05 -9.31 11.29
CA GLY A 63 0.59 -8.19 11.99
C GLY A 63 -0.38 -7.11 12.46
N PRO A 64 0.11 -6.10 13.16
CA PRO A 64 -0.72 -5.07 13.77
C PRO A 64 -1.44 -4.22 12.71
N THR A 65 -2.53 -3.59 13.13
CA THR A 65 -3.25 -2.61 12.32
C THR A 65 -2.32 -1.44 11.98
N GLY A 66 -2.37 -0.96 10.73
CA GLY A 66 -1.55 0.18 10.29
C GLY A 66 -0.08 -0.16 9.98
N SER A 67 0.31 -1.44 9.92
CA SER A 67 1.66 -1.88 9.52
C SER A 67 1.89 -1.89 7.99
N GLY A 68 0.86 -1.61 7.18
CA GLY A 68 0.99 -1.49 5.73
C GLY A 68 0.49 -2.70 4.92
N LYS A 69 -0.15 -3.72 5.53
CA LYS A 69 -0.65 -4.94 4.86
C LYS A 69 -1.49 -4.64 3.62
N THR A 70 -2.59 -3.92 3.79
CA THR A 70 -3.50 -3.52 2.70
C THR A 70 -2.80 -2.60 1.70
N ARG A 71 -1.93 -1.68 2.18
CA ARG A 71 -1.20 -0.75 1.31
C ARG A 71 -0.22 -1.46 0.37
N LEU A 72 0.43 -2.54 0.81
CA LEU A 72 1.32 -3.33 -0.03
C LEU A 72 0.56 -3.99 -1.19
N VAL A 73 -0.64 -4.53 -0.94
CA VAL A 73 -1.49 -5.12 -1.99
C VAL A 73 -1.90 -4.05 -3.01
N GLU A 74 -2.34 -2.88 -2.53
CA GLU A 74 -2.69 -1.74 -3.38
C GLU A 74 -1.50 -1.26 -4.23
N ALA A 75 -0.32 -1.14 -3.61
CA ALA A 75 0.89 -0.73 -4.29
C ALA A 75 1.33 -1.74 -5.35
N THR A 76 1.17 -3.04 -5.09
CA THR A 76 1.46 -4.11 -6.05
C THR A 76 0.54 -4.01 -7.27
N ALA A 77 -0.76 -3.85 -7.06
CA ALA A 77 -1.72 -3.69 -8.15
C ALA A 77 -1.45 -2.41 -8.95
N GLU A 78 -1.19 -1.29 -8.28
CA GLU A 78 -0.87 -0.01 -8.92
C GLU A 78 0.41 -0.11 -9.77
N SER A 79 1.46 -0.77 -9.27
CA SER A 79 2.72 -0.92 -10.01
C SER A 79 2.59 -1.84 -11.22
N LEU A 80 1.75 -2.89 -11.16
CA LEU A 80 1.61 -3.87 -12.25
C LEU A 80 0.54 -3.49 -13.28
N VAL A 81 -0.57 -2.89 -12.84
CA VAL A 81 -1.76 -2.61 -13.67
C VAL A 81 -1.98 -1.12 -13.88
N GLY A 82 -1.36 -0.27 -13.05
CA GLY A 82 -1.46 1.19 -13.15
C GLY A 82 -2.70 1.80 -12.46
N ASP A 83 -3.50 1.01 -11.74
CA ASP A 83 -4.68 1.50 -11.01
C ASP A 83 -4.77 0.89 -9.61
N LEU A 84 -4.85 1.75 -8.59
CA LEU A 84 -5.08 1.36 -7.20
C LEU A 84 -6.41 0.63 -6.98
N ARG A 85 -7.40 0.88 -7.86
CA ARG A 85 -8.74 0.27 -7.80
C ARG A 85 -8.78 -1.14 -8.36
N ALA A 86 -7.67 -1.62 -8.94
CA ALA A 86 -7.58 -2.97 -9.50
C ALA A 86 -7.63 -4.08 -8.43
N VAL A 87 -7.66 -3.73 -7.14
CA VAL A 87 -7.80 -4.70 -6.04
C VAL A 87 -9.28 -4.89 -5.71
N ILE A 88 -9.77 -6.11 -5.84
CA ILE A 88 -11.10 -6.52 -5.36
C ILE A 88 -10.97 -6.71 -3.84
N LYS A 89 -11.51 -5.75 -3.07
CA LYS A 89 -11.42 -5.75 -1.60
C LYS A 89 -12.70 -6.34 -1.00
N ILE A 90 -12.51 -7.31 -0.12
CA ILE A 90 -13.57 -7.99 0.62
C ILE A 90 -13.26 -7.84 2.11
N ASP A 91 -14.04 -7.03 2.81
CA ASP A 91 -13.95 -6.93 4.27
C ASP A 91 -14.66 -8.14 4.89
N CYS A 92 -13.88 -9.05 5.47
CA CYS A 92 -14.43 -10.27 6.06
C CYS A 92 -15.29 -10.00 7.30
N ALA A 93 -15.22 -8.80 7.88
CA ALA A 93 -16.12 -8.40 8.97
C ALA A 93 -17.58 -8.22 8.51
N GLU A 94 -17.81 -8.01 7.21
CA GLU A 94 -19.15 -7.98 6.62
C GLU A 94 -19.73 -9.38 6.34
N PHE A 95 -18.95 -10.46 6.51
CA PHE A 95 -19.30 -11.84 6.16
C PHE A 95 -19.24 -12.78 7.38
N GLN A 96 -19.73 -12.30 8.52
CA GLN A 96 -19.76 -13.07 9.76
C GLN A 96 -20.91 -14.10 9.78
N HIS A 97 -21.93 -13.90 8.95
CA HIS A 97 -23.06 -14.79 8.83
C HIS A 97 -23.11 -15.46 7.46
N SER A 98 -23.58 -16.70 7.41
CA SER A 98 -23.61 -17.52 6.20
C SER A 98 -24.48 -16.96 5.07
N HIS A 99 -25.56 -16.22 5.38
CA HIS A 99 -26.42 -15.62 4.37
C HIS A 99 -25.78 -14.45 3.60
N GLU A 100 -24.74 -13.83 4.16
CA GLU A 100 -24.03 -12.71 3.54
C GLU A 100 -23.16 -13.16 2.35
N ILE A 101 -22.82 -14.45 2.27
CA ILE A 101 -22.06 -15.04 1.17
C ILE A 101 -22.73 -14.80 -0.19
N ALA A 102 -24.06 -14.64 -0.23
CA ALA A 102 -24.78 -14.31 -1.45
C ALA A 102 -24.30 -13.00 -2.11
N LYS A 103 -23.73 -12.06 -1.37
CA LYS A 103 -23.11 -10.84 -1.92
C LYS A 103 -21.88 -11.19 -2.77
N LEU A 104 -21.12 -12.23 -2.42
CA LEU A 104 -19.91 -12.67 -3.11
C LEU A 104 -20.22 -13.50 -4.35
N ILE A 105 -21.14 -14.47 -4.22
CA ILE A 105 -21.40 -15.48 -5.25
C ILE A 105 -22.73 -15.29 -5.99
N GLY A 106 -23.56 -14.32 -5.58
CA GLY A 106 -24.92 -14.16 -6.09
C GLY A 106 -25.92 -15.10 -5.43
N SER A 107 -27.21 -14.81 -5.60
CA SER A 107 -28.32 -15.63 -5.11
C SER A 107 -28.73 -16.67 -6.15
N PRO A 108 -29.09 -17.91 -5.74
CA PRO A 108 -29.61 -18.90 -6.66
C PRO A 108 -30.89 -18.44 -7.37
N PRO A 109 -31.15 -18.92 -8.60
CA PRO A 109 -32.40 -18.65 -9.31
C PRO A 109 -33.63 -19.03 -8.48
N GLY A 110 -34.60 -18.12 -8.42
CA GLY A 110 -35.83 -18.34 -7.67
C GLY A 110 -35.87 -17.78 -6.25
N TYR A 111 -34.75 -17.32 -5.70
CA TYR A 111 -34.70 -16.60 -4.43
C TYR A 111 -34.97 -15.11 -4.62
N LEU A 112 -35.61 -14.46 -3.60
CA LEU A 112 -35.79 -13.02 -3.55
C LEU A 112 -34.43 -12.32 -3.66
N GLY A 113 -34.32 -11.36 -4.59
CA GLY A 113 -33.04 -10.62 -4.81
C GLY A 113 -32.12 -11.21 -5.89
N HIS A 114 -32.45 -12.36 -6.53
CA HIS A 114 -31.60 -12.96 -7.57
C HIS A 114 -31.27 -12.01 -8.74
N ARG A 115 -32.20 -11.14 -9.13
CA ARG A 115 -31.98 -10.16 -10.24
C ARG A 115 -31.23 -8.91 -9.82
N GLU A 116 -31.12 -8.67 -8.52
CA GLU A 116 -30.54 -7.44 -7.95
C GLU A 116 -29.12 -7.64 -7.43
N THR A 117 -28.70 -8.89 -7.18
CA THR A 117 -27.40 -9.20 -6.60
C THR A 117 -26.39 -9.51 -7.71
N HIS A 118 -25.52 -8.54 -8.02
CA HIS A 118 -24.35 -8.79 -8.86
C HIS A 118 -23.23 -9.38 -7.99
N PRO A 119 -22.74 -10.62 -8.28
CA PRO A 119 -21.70 -11.24 -7.47
C PRO A 119 -20.39 -10.47 -7.56
N LEU A 120 -19.81 -10.16 -6.40
CA LEU A 120 -18.51 -9.44 -6.33
C LEU A 120 -17.36 -10.28 -6.90
N LEU A 121 -17.46 -11.61 -6.82
CA LEU A 121 -16.46 -12.55 -7.34
C LEU A 121 -16.89 -13.15 -8.69
N SER A 122 -17.36 -12.32 -9.62
CA SER A 122 -17.65 -12.76 -10.98
C SER A 122 -16.42 -12.70 -11.89
N GLN A 123 -16.44 -13.43 -13.00
CA GLN A 123 -15.32 -13.42 -13.95
C GLN A 123 -15.14 -12.04 -14.59
N GLU A 124 -16.22 -11.31 -14.81
CA GLU A 124 -16.22 -9.96 -15.35
C GLU A 124 -15.49 -9.00 -14.41
N VAL A 125 -15.73 -9.10 -13.10
CA VAL A 125 -15.04 -8.28 -12.08
C VAL A 125 -13.57 -8.65 -11.98
N LEU A 126 -13.24 -9.95 -11.97
CA LEU A 126 -11.85 -10.41 -11.95
C LEU A 126 -11.06 -9.88 -13.14
N ASN A 127 -11.65 -9.91 -14.34
CA ASN A 127 -10.97 -9.53 -15.56
C ASN A 127 -11.04 -8.01 -15.86
N GLN A 128 -11.71 -7.23 -15.03
CA GLN A 128 -11.98 -5.80 -15.29
C GLN A 128 -10.74 -4.98 -15.60
N TYR A 129 -9.63 -5.29 -14.96
CA TYR A 129 -8.36 -4.57 -15.10
C TYR A 129 -7.32 -5.36 -15.90
N HIS A 130 -7.69 -6.46 -16.53
CA HIS A 130 -6.79 -7.18 -17.42
C HIS A 130 -6.46 -6.32 -18.66
N SER A 131 -5.21 -6.37 -19.07
CA SER A 131 -4.72 -5.75 -20.29
C SER A 131 -4.10 -6.81 -21.21
N GLU A 132 -3.73 -6.42 -22.43
CA GLU A 132 -3.01 -7.34 -23.33
C GLU A 132 -1.67 -7.81 -22.75
N LYS A 133 -1.02 -6.97 -21.93
CA LYS A 133 0.30 -7.24 -21.34
C LYS A 133 0.22 -7.96 -19.99
N VAL A 134 -0.76 -7.61 -19.18
CA VAL A 134 -0.89 -8.11 -17.79
C VAL A 134 -2.29 -8.66 -17.58
N LYS A 135 -2.37 -9.96 -17.38
CA LYS A 135 -3.63 -10.68 -17.09
C LYS A 135 -3.60 -11.17 -15.65
N LEU A 136 -3.58 -10.21 -14.72
CA LEU A 136 -3.52 -10.47 -13.28
C LEU A 136 -4.73 -9.85 -12.59
N SER A 137 -5.36 -10.62 -11.71
CA SER A 137 -6.41 -10.16 -10.81
C SER A 137 -5.87 -10.12 -9.39
N PHE A 138 -6.20 -9.07 -8.63
CA PHE A 138 -5.79 -8.91 -7.25
C PHE A 138 -7.03 -8.99 -6.36
N VAL A 139 -7.07 -10.00 -5.49
CA VAL A 139 -8.19 -10.21 -4.56
C VAL A 139 -7.67 -10.14 -3.14
N LEU A 140 -8.26 -9.26 -2.34
CA LEU A 140 -7.89 -9.04 -0.96
C LEU A 140 -9.05 -9.37 -0.02
N PHE A 141 -8.86 -10.36 0.84
CA PHE A 141 -9.72 -10.66 1.98
C PHE A 141 -9.13 -10.01 3.23
N ASP A 142 -9.73 -8.90 3.66
CA ASP A 142 -9.26 -8.14 4.82
C ASP A 142 -9.89 -8.65 6.11
N GLU A 143 -9.10 -8.78 7.17
CA GLU A 143 -9.51 -9.29 8.50
C GLU A 143 -10.13 -10.70 8.45
N ILE A 144 -9.44 -11.62 7.76
CA ILE A 144 -9.92 -12.98 7.50
C ILE A 144 -10.29 -13.79 8.77
N GLU A 145 -9.72 -13.45 9.92
CA GLU A 145 -10.06 -14.06 11.21
C GLU A 145 -11.51 -13.84 11.67
N LYS A 146 -12.21 -12.87 11.06
CA LYS A 146 -13.61 -12.54 11.33
C LYS A 146 -14.60 -13.27 10.44
N ALA A 147 -14.13 -13.94 9.41
CA ALA A 147 -14.94 -14.64 8.42
C ALA A 147 -15.77 -15.76 9.06
N SER A 148 -16.99 -15.98 8.52
CA SER A 148 -17.83 -17.12 8.85
C SER A 148 -17.29 -18.43 8.27
N ASP A 149 -17.72 -19.56 8.82
CA ASP A 149 -17.35 -20.89 8.29
C ASP A 149 -17.77 -21.07 6.82
N ALA A 150 -18.85 -20.43 6.39
CA ALA A 150 -19.29 -20.47 5.00
C ALA A 150 -18.28 -19.77 4.07
N LEU A 151 -17.70 -18.62 4.47
CA LEU A 151 -16.64 -17.96 3.72
C LEU A 151 -15.36 -18.78 3.72
N TRP A 152 -15.01 -19.42 4.86
CA TRP A 152 -13.87 -20.33 4.93
C TRP A 152 -13.98 -21.48 3.94
N ASN A 153 -15.11 -22.15 3.87
CA ASN A 153 -15.34 -23.26 2.94
C ASN A 153 -15.26 -22.81 1.47
N LEU A 154 -15.76 -21.61 1.17
CA LEU A 154 -15.65 -21.01 -0.16
C LEU A 154 -14.18 -20.75 -0.53
N LEU A 155 -13.42 -20.16 0.37
CA LEU A 155 -12.00 -19.89 0.18
C LEU A 155 -11.17 -21.13 -0.04
N LEU A 156 -11.43 -22.22 0.69
CA LEU A 156 -10.71 -23.48 0.51
C LEU A 156 -10.80 -23.98 -0.95
N GLY A 157 -11.97 -23.83 -1.59
CA GLY A 157 -12.15 -24.18 -3.00
C GLY A 157 -11.34 -23.30 -3.94
N ILE A 158 -11.33 -21.99 -3.71
CA ILE A 158 -10.58 -21.02 -4.51
C ILE A 158 -9.06 -21.24 -4.37
N LEU A 159 -8.55 -21.36 -3.14
CA LEU A 159 -7.12 -21.48 -2.85
C LEU A 159 -6.52 -22.79 -3.38
N ASP A 160 -7.31 -23.86 -3.44
CA ASP A 160 -6.85 -25.19 -3.84
C ASP A 160 -6.98 -25.46 -5.33
N LYS A 161 -8.11 -25.04 -5.93
CA LYS A 161 -8.49 -25.40 -7.31
C LYS A 161 -8.66 -24.19 -8.22
N ALA A 162 -8.37 -22.99 -7.75
CA ALA A 162 -8.62 -21.75 -8.49
C ALA A 162 -10.03 -21.65 -9.07
N THR A 163 -11.05 -22.26 -8.45
CA THR A 163 -12.40 -22.33 -9.01
C THR A 163 -13.44 -21.98 -7.96
N LEU A 164 -14.40 -21.14 -8.35
CA LEU A 164 -15.56 -20.78 -7.58
C LEU A 164 -16.83 -21.03 -8.41
N THR A 165 -17.82 -21.67 -7.81
CA THR A 165 -19.15 -21.81 -8.41
C THR A 165 -20.08 -20.74 -7.85
N LEU A 166 -20.65 -19.90 -8.72
CA LEU A 166 -21.60 -18.86 -8.36
C LEU A 166 -22.98 -19.46 -8.04
N GLY A 167 -23.86 -18.65 -7.45
CA GLY A 167 -25.22 -19.06 -7.13
C GLY A 167 -26.07 -19.46 -8.35
N ASP A 168 -25.73 -18.99 -9.55
CA ASP A 168 -26.35 -19.35 -10.83
C ASP A 168 -25.65 -20.52 -11.54
N ASN A 169 -24.78 -21.27 -10.85
CA ASN A 169 -23.96 -22.37 -11.34
C ASN A 169 -22.87 -22.00 -12.37
N ARG A 170 -22.63 -20.74 -12.68
CA ARG A 170 -21.46 -20.34 -13.46
C ARG A 170 -20.20 -20.61 -12.66
N ARG A 171 -19.13 -21.01 -13.36
CA ARG A 171 -17.81 -21.19 -12.75
C ARG A 171 -16.94 -19.99 -13.05
N VAL A 172 -16.22 -19.55 -12.03
CA VAL A 172 -15.23 -18.47 -12.09
C VAL A 172 -13.85 -19.06 -11.91
N ASP A 173 -12.91 -18.66 -12.77
CA ASP A 173 -11.53 -19.12 -12.77
C ASP A 173 -10.63 -18.07 -12.11
N PHE A 174 -9.93 -18.48 -11.05
CA PHE A 174 -8.95 -17.69 -10.29
C PHE A 174 -7.49 -18.06 -10.61
N SER A 175 -7.24 -18.83 -11.67
CA SER A 175 -5.88 -19.25 -12.03
C SER A 175 -4.95 -18.09 -12.36
N GLN A 176 -5.48 -16.92 -12.71
CA GLN A 176 -4.75 -15.67 -12.95
C GLN A 176 -4.87 -14.69 -11.77
N ALA A 177 -5.26 -15.14 -10.59
CA ALA A 177 -5.42 -14.30 -9.42
C ALA A 177 -4.25 -14.45 -8.45
N MET A 178 -3.81 -13.33 -7.88
CA MET A 178 -3.06 -13.26 -6.65
C MET A 178 -4.03 -13.00 -5.50
N ILE A 179 -4.08 -13.91 -4.54
CA ILE A 179 -5.00 -13.84 -3.41
C ILE A 179 -4.25 -13.44 -2.17
N PHE A 180 -4.68 -12.35 -1.57
CA PHE A 180 -4.13 -11.80 -0.35
C PHE A 180 -5.17 -11.90 0.75
N MET A 181 -4.73 -12.33 1.91
CA MET A 181 -5.52 -12.38 3.12
C MET A 181 -4.78 -11.61 4.21
N THR A 182 -5.44 -10.70 4.90
CA THR A 182 -4.85 -9.99 6.01
C THR A 182 -5.46 -10.43 7.33
N SER A 183 -4.66 -10.40 8.38
CA SER A 183 -5.12 -10.69 9.73
C SER A 183 -4.35 -9.87 10.76
N ASN A 184 -5.04 -9.51 11.85
CA ASN A 184 -4.45 -8.83 12.99
C ASN A 184 -4.06 -9.80 14.13
N LEU A 185 -4.11 -11.11 13.86
CA LEU A 185 -3.69 -12.13 14.82
C LEU A 185 -2.23 -11.95 15.21
N GLY A 186 -1.93 -12.17 16.48
CA GLY A 186 -0.58 -12.00 17.03
C GLY A 186 -0.17 -10.55 17.29
N ALA A 187 -0.99 -9.55 16.94
CA ALA A 187 -0.64 -8.13 17.13
C ALA A 187 -0.39 -7.76 18.59
N ALA A 188 -1.13 -8.35 19.53
CA ALA A 188 -0.95 -8.10 20.97
C ALA A 188 0.35 -8.72 21.48
N GLU A 189 0.65 -9.94 21.08
CA GLU A 189 1.88 -10.66 21.41
C GLU A 189 3.11 -9.96 20.83
N MET A 190 3.06 -9.57 19.56
CA MET A 190 4.11 -8.80 18.89
C MET A 190 4.37 -7.47 19.61
N SER A 191 3.30 -6.75 19.99
CA SER A 191 3.41 -5.49 20.74
C SER A 191 3.98 -5.69 22.14
N SER A 192 3.70 -6.80 22.80
CA SER A 192 4.25 -7.12 24.12
C SER A 192 5.74 -7.43 24.07
N ILE A 193 6.21 -8.05 22.98
CA ILE A 193 7.64 -8.33 22.74
C ILE A 193 8.45 -7.04 22.58
N LEU A 194 7.84 -6.00 21.97
CA LEU A 194 8.47 -4.70 21.77
C LEU A 194 8.43 -3.77 23.01
N ARG A 195 7.55 -4.05 23.99
CA ARG A 195 7.52 -3.26 25.21
C ARG A 195 8.58 -3.76 26.17
N PRO A 196 9.49 -2.87 26.65
CA PRO A 196 10.34 -3.25 27.77
C PRO A 196 9.45 -3.62 28.95
N ASN A 197 9.67 -4.79 29.53
CA ASN A 197 9.04 -5.15 30.78
C ASN A 197 9.42 -4.09 31.83
N LEU A 198 8.43 -3.37 32.34
CA LEU A 198 8.56 -2.49 33.50
C LEU A 198 8.85 -3.36 34.75
N GLY A 199 10.09 -3.87 34.85
CA GLY A 199 10.63 -4.63 35.95
C GLY A 199 12.07 -4.21 36.23
N PHE A 200 12.52 -4.28 37.46
CA PHE A 200 13.73 -3.75 38.08
C PHE A 200 15.11 -4.12 37.45
N ALA A 201 15.17 -4.53 36.18
CA ALA A 201 16.41 -4.82 35.47
C ALA A 201 16.38 -4.26 34.04
N ALA A 202 16.30 -2.93 33.91
CA ALA A 202 16.52 -2.25 32.64
C ALA A 202 18.01 -2.24 32.32
N GLY A 203 18.50 -3.25 31.62
CA GLY A 203 19.86 -3.31 31.09
C GLY A 203 20.04 -2.42 29.86
N GLU A 204 21.28 -2.23 29.40
CA GLU A 204 21.61 -1.47 28.19
C GLU A 204 20.86 -1.98 26.93
N MET A 205 20.52 -3.26 26.86
CA MET A 205 19.68 -3.86 25.81
C MET A 205 18.28 -3.22 25.72
N ASP A 206 17.65 -2.87 26.87
CA ASP A 206 16.32 -2.27 26.90
C ASP A 206 16.30 -0.85 26.33
N ARG A 207 17.42 -0.10 26.42
CA ARG A 207 17.56 1.24 25.84
C ARG A 207 17.68 1.22 24.31
N GLN A 208 18.30 0.20 23.74
CA GLN A 208 18.37 0.01 22.28
C GLN A 208 17.02 -0.41 21.70
N HIS A 209 16.26 -1.25 22.39
CA HIS A 209 14.89 -1.62 21.99
C HIS A 209 13.92 -0.44 22.08
N ALA A 210 14.09 0.45 23.08
CA ALA A 210 13.30 1.70 23.17
C ALA A 210 13.61 2.69 22.05
N ALA A 211 14.77 2.57 21.41
CA ALA A 211 15.18 3.38 20.24
C ALA A 211 14.63 2.86 18.90
N GLY A 212 13.85 1.76 18.89
CA GLY A 212 13.24 1.21 17.68
C GLY A 212 14.21 0.45 16.75
N ILE A 213 15.38 0.06 17.24
CA ILE A 213 16.32 -0.81 16.51
C ILE A 213 15.85 -2.25 16.71
N VAL A 214 15.25 -2.85 15.69
CA VAL A 214 14.83 -4.26 15.70
C VAL A 214 16.04 -5.09 15.28
N ASP A 215 16.63 -5.79 16.24
CA ASP A 215 17.68 -6.81 16.01
C ASP A 215 17.06 -8.05 15.32
N ASP A 216 17.82 -8.77 14.48
CA ASP A 216 17.36 -9.97 13.76
C ASP A 216 16.71 -11.00 14.69
N LYS A 217 17.26 -11.19 15.90
CA LYS A 217 16.68 -12.09 16.91
C LYS A 217 15.32 -11.65 17.43
N LEU A 218 15.07 -10.34 17.48
CA LEU A 218 13.79 -9.78 17.90
C LEU A 218 12.78 -9.92 16.77
N SER A 219 13.20 -9.67 15.53
CA SER A 219 12.43 -9.89 14.30
C SER A 219 11.92 -11.33 14.23
N ASP A 220 12.80 -12.31 14.44
CA ASP A 220 12.46 -13.73 14.48
C ASP A 220 11.42 -14.08 15.56
N LYS A 221 11.54 -13.50 16.76
CA LYS A 221 10.57 -13.72 17.85
C LYS A 221 9.20 -13.17 17.50
N ILE A 222 9.14 -11.97 16.91
CA ILE A 222 7.90 -11.33 16.46
C ILE A 222 7.25 -12.19 15.37
N SER A 223 8.03 -12.64 14.39
CA SER A 223 7.56 -13.49 13.29
C SER A 223 7.01 -14.83 13.80
N ARG A 224 7.69 -15.49 14.73
CA ARG A 224 7.20 -16.72 15.35
C ARG A 224 5.90 -16.52 16.11
N ALA A 225 5.80 -15.45 16.91
CA ALA A 225 4.57 -15.15 17.67
C ALA A 225 3.37 -14.93 16.73
N GLY A 226 3.56 -14.25 15.60
CA GLY A 226 2.53 -14.06 14.60
C GLY A 226 2.05 -15.35 13.96
N VAL A 227 3.00 -16.17 13.50
CA VAL A 227 2.70 -17.48 12.89
C VAL A 227 2.03 -18.44 13.87
N GLU A 228 2.47 -18.48 15.14
CA GLU A 228 1.83 -19.30 16.17
C GLU A 228 0.39 -18.85 16.47
N ALA A 229 0.14 -17.53 16.52
CA ALA A 229 -1.20 -17.01 16.69
C ALA A 229 -2.12 -17.42 15.52
N ALA A 230 -1.62 -17.36 14.29
CA ALA A 230 -2.34 -17.82 13.11
C ALA A 230 -2.64 -19.33 13.17
N ARG A 231 -1.65 -20.17 13.52
CA ARG A 231 -1.83 -21.63 13.66
C ARG A 231 -2.81 -22.03 14.76
N ARG A 232 -2.98 -21.21 15.79
CA ARG A 232 -4.01 -21.43 16.83
C ARG A 232 -5.42 -21.13 16.35
N LYS A 233 -5.57 -20.18 15.44
CA LYS A 233 -6.88 -19.73 14.93
C LYS A 233 -7.32 -20.50 13.69
N PHE A 234 -6.40 -20.75 12.76
CA PHE A 234 -6.69 -21.33 11.46
C PHE A 234 -6.43 -22.85 11.48
N THR A 235 -7.27 -23.57 10.75
CA THR A 235 -7.10 -25.03 10.62
C THR A 235 -5.83 -25.37 9.86
N PRO A 236 -5.19 -26.52 10.13
CA PRO A 236 -4.04 -26.98 9.34
C PRO A 236 -4.36 -27.09 7.84
N GLU A 237 -5.59 -27.47 7.51
CA GLU A 237 -6.05 -27.58 6.13
C GLU A 237 -5.97 -26.25 5.41
N PHE A 238 -6.41 -25.16 6.04
CA PHE A 238 -6.31 -23.82 5.48
C PHE A 238 -4.85 -23.37 5.35
N MET A 239 -4.06 -23.54 6.41
CA MET A 239 -2.65 -23.12 6.41
C MET A 239 -1.82 -23.82 5.33
N ASN A 240 -2.14 -25.07 4.99
CA ASN A 240 -1.47 -25.82 3.92
C ASN A 240 -1.77 -25.32 2.51
N ARG A 241 -2.78 -24.46 2.33
CA ARG A 241 -3.13 -23.85 1.03
C ARG A 241 -2.51 -22.48 0.84
N ILE A 242 -1.86 -21.96 1.87
CA ILE A 242 -1.14 -20.68 1.83
C ILE A 242 0.26 -20.92 1.28
N ASP A 243 0.62 -20.21 0.22
CA ASP A 243 1.96 -20.31 -0.37
C ASP A 243 2.98 -19.49 0.43
N LYS A 244 2.57 -18.32 0.93
CA LYS A 244 3.43 -17.41 1.70
C LYS A 244 2.69 -16.84 2.92
N THR A 245 3.20 -17.13 4.12
CA THR A 245 2.79 -16.48 5.36
C THR A 245 3.85 -15.44 5.72
N VAL A 246 3.46 -14.17 5.75
CA VAL A 246 4.37 -13.05 5.97
C VAL A 246 3.92 -12.26 7.19
N VAL A 247 4.87 -11.96 8.07
CA VAL A 247 4.60 -11.17 9.28
C VAL A 247 5.05 -9.74 9.06
N PHE A 248 4.11 -8.81 9.15
CA PHE A 248 4.35 -7.38 9.12
C PHE A 248 4.79 -6.89 10.49
N HIS A 249 5.96 -6.29 10.54
CA HIS A 249 6.49 -5.75 11.78
C HIS A 249 5.80 -4.43 12.16
N PRO A 250 5.67 -4.16 13.47
CA PRO A 250 5.28 -2.82 13.93
C PRO A 250 6.27 -1.77 13.43
N LEU A 251 5.75 -0.61 13.05
CA LEU A 251 6.56 0.48 12.50
C LEU A 251 7.22 1.28 13.63
N GLY A 252 8.52 1.48 13.56
CA GLY A 252 9.29 2.32 14.46
C GLY A 252 9.28 3.80 14.04
N GLN A 253 9.94 4.65 14.83
CA GLN A 253 10.05 6.09 14.56
C GLN A 253 10.73 6.41 13.21
N PRO A 254 11.82 5.71 12.80
CA PRO A 254 12.44 5.94 11.50
C PRO A 254 11.50 5.65 10.32
N GLU A 255 10.73 4.55 10.41
CA GLU A 255 9.75 4.16 9.39
C GLU A 255 8.60 5.17 9.32
N LEU A 256 8.06 5.59 10.47
CA LEU A 256 7.00 6.59 10.54
C LEU A 256 7.44 7.94 9.97
N ARG A 257 8.70 8.34 10.16
CA ARG A 257 9.25 9.57 9.56
C ARG A 257 9.33 9.48 8.04
N LYS A 258 9.73 8.34 7.49
CA LYS A 258 9.70 8.09 6.04
C LYS A 258 8.28 8.09 5.49
N ILE A 259 7.34 7.44 6.20
CA ILE A 259 5.92 7.40 5.83
C ILE A 259 5.31 8.82 5.86
N LEU A 260 5.66 9.64 6.84
CA LEU A 260 5.26 11.04 6.87
C LEU A 260 5.67 11.76 5.58
N GLY A 261 6.91 11.59 5.14
CA GLY A 261 7.39 12.16 3.87
C GLY A 261 6.56 11.71 2.67
N LEU A 262 6.26 10.41 2.57
CA LEU A 262 5.42 9.87 1.49
C LEU A 262 3.99 10.42 1.52
N GLU A 263 3.36 10.51 2.69
CA GLU A 263 2.01 11.08 2.84
C GLU A 263 1.98 12.57 2.51
N LEU A 264 2.99 13.35 2.91
CA LEU A 264 3.12 14.76 2.54
C LEU A 264 3.26 14.95 1.03
N ASN A 265 4.07 14.11 0.37
CA ASN A 265 4.18 14.11 -1.09
C ASN A 265 2.85 13.78 -1.77
N MET A 266 2.08 12.82 -1.24
CA MET A 266 0.74 12.53 -1.76
C MET A 266 -0.23 13.72 -1.58
N VAL A 267 -0.14 14.46 -0.49
CA VAL A 267 -0.91 15.70 -0.30
C VAL A 267 -0.51 16.74 -1.34
N GLN A 268 0.80 16.93 -1.57
CA GLN A 268 1.31 17.86 -2.58
C GLN A 268 0.84 17.49 -4.00
N GLN A 269 0.86 16.21 -4.35
CA GLN A 269 0.36 15.73 -5.64
C GLN A 269 -1.14 15.95 -5.81
N ARG A 270 -1.94 15.79 -4.74
CA ARG A 270 -3.38 16.13 -4.76
C ARG A 270 -3.60 17.61 -5.07
N ILE A 271 -2.77 18.50 -4.52
CA ILE A 271 -2.85 19.94 -4.81
C ILE A 271 -2.54 20.20 -6.29
N PHE A 272 -1.51 19.56 -6.85
CA PHE A 272 -1.17 19.71 -8.28
C PHE A 272 -2.23 19.14 -9.24
N SER A 273 -2.91 18.05 -8.85
CA SER A 273 -3.93 17.41 -9.68
C SER A 273 -5.35 18.00 -9.50
N SER A 274 -5.54 18.88 -8.53
CA SER A 274 -6.83 19.51 -8.27
C SER A 274 -7.21 20.48 -9.40
N SER A 275 -8.34 20.19 -10.04
CA SER A 275 -8.87 21.03 -11.15
C SER A 275 -9.47 22.37 -10.70
N ASN A 276 -9.69 22.56 -9.39
CA ASN A 276 -10.39 23.72 -8.84
C ASN A 276 -9.48 24.84 -8.31
N GLY A 277 -8.16 24.64 -8.34
CA GLY A 277 -7.21 25.63 -7.84
C GLY A 277 -5.94 25.67 -8.66
N ALA A 278 -5.33 26.84 -8.76
CA ALA A 278 -3.99 26.89 -9.31
C ALA A 278 -3.01 26.20 -8.33
N PRO A 279 -2.03 25.42 -8.82
CA PRO A 279 -1.12 24.68 -7.97
C PRO A 279 -0.25 25.61 -7.12
N PHE A 280 0.02 25.20 -5.88
CA PHE A 280 0.96 25.86 -4.97
C PHE A 280 1.83 24.81 -4.28
N VAL A 281 2.92 25.24 -3.70
CA VAL A 281 3.87 24.35 -2.98
C VAL A 281 3.82 24.66 -1.49
N PHE A 282 3.89 23.63 -0.66
CA PHE A 282 4.10 23.79 0.77
C PHE A 282 5.36 23.05 1.24
N SER A 283 6.02 23.59 2.23
CA SER A 283 7.16 22.99 2.93
C SER A 283 6.90 22.93 4.42
N LEU A 284 7.37 21.87 5.09
CA LEU A 284 7.27 21.74 6.54
C LEU A 284 8.65 21.89 7.19
N THR A 285 8.71 22.65 8.28
CA THR A 285 9.88 22.65 9.16
C THR A 285 9.99 21.32 9.90
N ASP A 286 11.17 21.01 10.44
CA ASP A 286 11.35 19.78 11.21
C ASP A 286 10.53 19.79 12.50
N SER A 287 10.31 20.95 13.13
CA SER A 287 9.40 21.11 14.26
C SER A 287 7.95 20.76 13.91
N ALA A 288 7.47 21.16 12.73
CA ALA A 288 6.13 20.79 12.23
C ALA A 288 6.03 19.29 11.91
N LYS A 289 7.09 18.68 11.34
CA LYS A 289 7.14 17.23 11.12
C LYS A 289 7.12 16.45 12.43
N ASP A 290 7.91 16.87 13.41
CA ASP A 290 7.97 16.24 14.73
C ASP A 290 6.64 16.38 15.50
N PHE A 291 5.94 17.51 15.33
CA PHE A 291 4.59 17.67 15.85
C PHE A 291 3.62 16.66 15.22
N LEU A 292 3.60 16.55 13.89
CA LEU A 292 2.72 15.59 13.20
C LEU A 292 3.04 14.14 13.57
N LEU A 293 4.32 13.79 13.73
CA LEU A 293 4.75 12.48 14.22
C LEU A 293 4.24 12.22 15.63
N ARG A 294 4.41 13.17 16.55
CA ARG A 294 3.95 13.04 17.93
C ARG A 294 2.43 12.86 18.02
N GLU A 295 1.67 13.67 17.28
CA GLU A 295 0.20 13.56 17.20
C GLU A 295 -0.27 12.30 16.48
N GLY A 296 0.53 11.79 15.55
CA GLY A 296 0.22 10.64 14.71
C GLY A 296 0.80 9.32 15.21
N THR A 297 1.62 9.32 16.27
CA THR A 297 2.22 8.08 16.79
C THR A 297 1.32 7.46 17.84
N ASP A 298 0.68 6.36 17.48
CA ASP A 298 0.06 5.44 18.42
C ASP A 298 0.58 4.03 18.14
N ILE A 299 1.19 3.42 19.15
CA ILE A 299 1.80 2.07 19.06
C ILE A 299 0.77 1.02 18.65
N LYS A 300 -0.52 1.23 18.96
CA LYS A 300 -1.60 0.28 18.63
C LYS A 300 -2.08 0.37 17.19
N TYR A 301 -1.99 1.57 16.56
CA TYR A 301 -2.65 1.85 15.30
C TYR A 301 -1.70 2.23 14.16
N GLY A 302 -0.41 2.30 14.43
CA GLY A 302 0.65 2.50 13.43
C GLY A 302 0.41 3.71 12.52
N ALA A 303 0.75 3.58 11.24
CA ALA A 303 0.67 4.66 10.26
C ALA A 303 -0.76 5.20 9.98
N ARG A 304 -1.84 4.47 10.37
CA ARG A 304 -3.21 4.96 10.20
C ARG A 304 -3.50 6.21 11.02
N HIS A 305 -2.94 6.30 12.23
CA HIS A 305 -3.03 7.50 13.07
C HIS A 305 -2.27 8.68 12.48
N LEU A 306 -1.09 8.44 11.92
CA LEU A 306 -0.29 9.48 11.26
C LEU A 306 -1.07 10.13 10.11
N LYS A 307 -1.72 9.33 9.26
CA LYS A 307 -2.56 9.86 8.19
C LYS A 307 -3.70 10.74 8.70
N ARG A 308 -4.38 10.30 9.75
CA ARG A 308 -5.43 11.11 10.39
C ARG A 308 -4.90 12.40 11.01
N ALA A 309 -3.69 12.37 11.59
CA ALA A 309 -3.05 13.57 12.13
C ALA A 309 -2.72 14.58 11.03
N ILE A 310 -2.22 14.10 9.88
CA ILE A 310 -1.96 14.92 8.69
C ILE A 310 -3.28 15.53 8.17
N ASP A 311 -4.31 14.72 7.98
CA ASP A 311 -5.60 15.19 7.48
C ASP A 311 -6.20 16.26 8.41
N ARG A 312 -6.20 16.02 9.73
CA ARG A 312 -6.78 16.94 10.72
C ARG A 312 -5.99 18.24 10.87
N ASN A 313 -4.66 18.18 10.98
CA ASN A 313 -3.87 19.35 11.33
C ASN A 313 -3.36 20.11 10.09
N LEU A 314 -3.03 19.43 9.00
CA LEU A 314 -2.45 20.03 7.80
C LEU A 314 -3.49 20.22 6.70
N VAL A 315 -4.11 19.12 6.22
CA VAL A 315 -4.99 19.19 5.05
C VAL A 315 -6.21 20.08 5.30
N HIS A 316 -6.85 19.94 6.45
CA HIS A 316 -8.00 20.79 6.81
C HIS A 316 -7.62 22.27 6.88
N SER A 317 -6.46 22.59 7.49
CA SER A 317 -5.96 23.97 7.58
C SER A 317 -5.64 24.54 6.19
N LEU A 318 -4.94 23.78 5.33
CA LEU A 318 -4.66 24.20 3.95
C LEU A 318 -5.96 24.41 3.16
N SER A 319 -6.95 23.54 3.34
CA SER A 319 -8.26 23.69 2.67
C SER A 319 -8.95 25.00 3.06
N ASN A 320 -8.87 25.40 4.34
CA ASN A 320 -9.42 26.67 4.81
C ASN A 320 -8.67 27.88 4.21
N LEU A 321 -7.32 27.80 4.11
CA LEU A 321 -6.53 28.86 3.51
C LEU A 321 -6.82 29.04 2.01
N ILE A 322 -7.06 27.94 1.30
CA ILE A 322 -7.49 27.96 -0.11
C ILE A 322 -8.89 28.55 -0.23
N ALA A 323 -9.85 28.10 0.57
CA ALA A 323 -11.24 28.53 0.52
C ALA A 323 -11.41 30.03 0.87
N THR A 324 -10.52 30.59 1.68
CA THR A 324 -10.50 32.01 2.06
C THR A 324 -9.58 32.85 1.18
N GLU A 325 -9.06 32.27 0.09
CA GLU A 325 -8.13 32.93 -0.87
C GLU A 325 -6.84 33.49 -0.23
N GLN A 326 -6.48 33.05 0.96
CA GLN A 326 -5.20 33.41 1.59
C GLN A 326 -4.02 32.72 0.91
N VAL A 327 -4.25 31.53 0.32
CA VAL A 327 -3.29 30.80 -0.52
C VAL A 327 -3.85 30.72 -1.92
N ARG A 328 -3.05 31.12 -2.91
CA ARG A 328 -3.37 31.13 -4.33
C ARG A 328 -2.35 30.29 -5.11
N GLY A 329 -2.64 30.10 -6.41
CA GLY A 329 -1.68 29.45 -7.28
C GLY A 329 -0.39 30.22 -7.43
N GLY A 330 0.72 29.50 -7.48
CA GLY A 330 2.05 30.08 -7.50
C GLY A 330 2.61 30.43 -6.12
N ASP A 331 1.86 30.24 -5.02
CA ASP A 331 2.35 30.53 -3.69
C ASP A 331 3.30 29.43 -3.17
N LEU A 332 4.29 29.85 -2.38
CA LEU A 332 5.08 28.97 -1.52
C LEU A 332 4.66 29.18 -0.06
N VAL A 333 4.17 28.11 0.57
CA VAL A 333 3.67 28.14 1.94
C VAL A 333 4.61 27.36 2.85
N ARG A 334 5.24 28.03 3.81
CA ARG A 334 5.99 27.36 4.88
C ARG A 334 5.06 27.06 6.04
N VAL A 335 5.08 25.79 6.47
CA VAL A 335 4.34 25.32 7.63
C VAL A 335 5.29 25.11 8.79
N ASP A 336 5.03 25.78 9.91
CA ASP A 336 5.81 25.70 11.13
C ASP A 336 4.96 25.26 12.31
N TYR A 337 5.57 24.93 13.43
CA TYR A 337 4.90 24.57 14.67
C TYR A 337 5.07 25.65 15.74
N ASP A 338 3.96 26.16 16.23
CA ASP A 338 3.91 27.07 17.38
C ASP A 338 3.78 26.25 18.67
N GLY A 339 4.89 26.18 19.43
CA GLY A 339 4.93 25.44 20.70
C GLY A 339 4.08 26.04 21.81
N VAL A 340 3.74 27.33 21.74
CA VAL A 340 2.89 28.01 22.73
C VAL A 340 1.40 27.68 22.50
N LEU A 341 0.98 27.78 21.25
CA LEU A 341 -0.42 27.49 20.84
C LEU A 341 -0.66 26.02 20.53
N SER A 342 0.37 25.19 20.54
CA SER A 342 0.32 23.75 20.20
C SER A 342 -0.38 23.46 18.89
N ARG A 343 -0.11 24.26 17.85
CA ARG A 343 -0.73 24.14 16.52
C ARG A 343 0.25 24.47 15.40
N LEU A 344 -0.10 24.05 14.17
CA LEU A 344 0.62 24.46 12.96
C LEU A 344 0.30 25.91 12.63
N THR A 345 1.32 26.63 12.17
CA THR A 345 1.25 28.01 11.67
C THR A 345 1.71 28.02 10.20
N PHE A 346 1.12 28.90 9.41
CA PHE A 346 1.30 28.94 7.97
C PHE A 346 1.83 30.32 7.58
N PHE A 347 2.92 30.34 6.83
CA PHE A 347 3.58 31.55 6.36
C PHE A 347 3.68 31.51 4.84
N LYS A 348 3.27 32.56 4.16
CA LYS A 348 3.48 32.71 2.73
C LYS A 348 4.89 33.27 2.52
N GLU A 349 5.78 32.52 1.88
CA GLU A 349 7.18 32.88 1.63
C GLU A 349 7.42 33.47 0.24
N ALA A 350 6.61 33.04 -0.75
CA ALA A 350 6.68 33.59 -2.10
C ALA A 350 5.30 33.56 -2.75
N GLU A 351 5.11 34.43 -3.75
CA GLU A 351 3.92 34.54 -4.59
C GLU A 351 4.31 34.41 -6.07
N ASP A 352 3.36 34.06 -6.92
CA ASP A 352 3.48 34.00 -8.38
C ASP A 352 4.68 33.17 -8.89
N MET A 353 5.02 32.10 -8.19
CA MET A 353 6.10 31.21 -8.62
C MET A 353 5.74 30.51 -9.94
N PRO A 354 6.67 30.48 -10.91
CA PRO A 354 6.42 29.79 -12.15
C PRO A 354 6.32 28.29 -11.96
N ALA A 355 5.49 27.60 -12.75
CA ALA A 355 5.20 26.18 -12.64
C ALA A 355 6.47 25.30 -12.62
N TYR A 356 7.48 25.65 -13.44
CA TYR A 356 8.73 24.87 -13.48
C TYR A 356 9.51 24.92 -12.16
N ALA A 357 9.49 26.05 -11.44
CA ALA A 357 10.17 26.20 -10.15
C ALA A 357 9.44 25.42 -9.06
N MET A 358 8.11 25.42 -9.08
CA MET A 358 7.30 24.61 -8.18
C MET A 358 7.54 23.11 -8.36
N VAL A 359 7.64 22.63 -9.61
CA VAL A 359 7.92 21.21 -9.90
C VAL A 359 9.31 20.79 -9.40
N GLN A 360 10.30 21.70 -9.47
CA GLN A 360 11.66 21.40 -8.96
C GLN A 360 11.72 21.29 -7.43
N MET A 361 10.83 21.94 -6.72
CA MET A 361 10.76 21.90 -5.25
C MET A 361 10.05 20.65 -4.72
N VAL A 362 9.25 19.99 -5.53
CA VAL A 362 8.56 18.77 -5.15
C VAL A 362 9.45 17.59 -5.43
N ASP A 363 9.71 16.76 -4.42
CA ASP A 363 10.46 15.53 -4.60
C ASP A 363 9.73 14.60 -5.58
N THR A 364 10.26 14.53 -6.82
CA THR A 364 9.68 13.77 -7.94
C THR A 364 9.95 12.27 -7.84
N SER A 365 10.47 11.78 -6.73
CA SER A 365 10.75 10.35 -6.50
C SER A 365 9.50 9.48 -6.47
N VAL A 366 8.31 10.10 -6.31
CA VAL A 366 7.00 9.44 -6.47
C VAL A 366 6.42 9.87 -7.81
N THR A 367 6.41 8.98 -8.80
CA THR A 367 5.81 9.22 -10.13
C THR A 367 4.35 9.64 -9.99
N PRO A 368 3.93 10.77 -10.61
CA PRO A 368 2.52 11.13 -10.64
C PRO A 368 1.73 10.07 -11.42
N PRO A 369 0.43 9.88 -11.11
CA PRO A 369 -0.41 8.95 -11.85
C PRO A 369 -0.42 9.31 -13.34
N PRO A 370 -0.43 8.32 -14.25
CA PRO A 370 -0.50 8.57 -15.69
C PRO A 370 -1.78 9.35 -16.01
N GLY A 371 -1.65 10.58 -16.50
CA GLY A 371 -2.75 11.47 -16.83
C GLY A 371 -2.68 12.88 -16.22
N ALA A 372 -1.81 13.13 -15.25
CA ALA A 372 -1.71 14.44 -14.60
C ALA A 372 -1.06 15.56 -15.47
N TYR A 373 -0.50 15.22 -16.62
CA TYR A 373 0.19 16.17 -17.52
C TYR A 373 -0.42 16.27 -18.93
N SER A 374 -1.73 16.17 -19.07
CA SER A 374 -2.39 16.44 -20.33
C SER A 374 -3.28 17.68 -20.27
N ALA A 375 -2.72 18.84 -19.97
CA ALA A 375 -3.32 20.13 -20.40
C ALA A 375 -2.34 21.26 -20.05
N GLY A 376 -1.67 21.79 -21.06
CA GLY A 376 -0.97 23.06 -20.91
C GLY A 376 0.32 23.15 -21.72
N ALA A 377 0.15 23.42 -22.99
CA ALA A 377 1.06 24.18 -23.87
C ALA A 377 2.55 24.17 -23.49
N VAL A 378 3.31 23.42 -24.28
CA VAL A 378 4.71 23.72 -24.53
C VAL A 378 4.75 25.14 -25.11
N ALA A 379 5.00 26.14 -24.27
CA ALA A 379 5.38 27.47 -24.73
C ALA A 379 6.76 27.33 -25.36
N GLU A 380 6.84 27.55 -26.67
CA GLU A 380 8.10 27.65 -27.41
C GLU A 380 9.00 28.67 -26.71
N GLY A 381 10.19 28.22 -26.32
CA GLY A 381 11.24 29.09 -25.80
C GLY A 381 11.62 30.17 -26.84
N PRO A 382 12.08 31.35 -26.39
CA PRO A 382 12.40 32.45 -27.29
C PRO A 382 13.53 32.05 -28.24
N ARG A 383 13.27 32.10 -29.56
CA ARG A 383 14.27 31.94 -30.62
C ARG A 383 15.32 33.03 -30.47
N LEU A 384 16.54 32.63 -30.20
CA LEU A 384 17.72 33.49 -30.33
C LEU A 384 17.84 33.98 -31.78
N VAL A 385 17.51 35.24 -32.00
CA VAL A 385 17.75 35.91 -33.27
C VAL A 385 19.26 36.21 -33.40
N ASN A 386 19.96 35.44 -34.21
CA ASN A 386 21.33 35.72 -34.58
C ASN A 386 21.38 37.02 -35.42
N ALA A 387 21.87 38.10 -34.80
CA ALA A 387 22.25 39.29 -35.52
C ALA A 387 23.53 39.01 -36.36
N LYS A 388 23.33 38.78 -37.66
CA LYS A 388 24.44 38.87 -38.61
C LYS A 388 24.71 40.33 -38.93
N SER A 389 25.93 40.76 -38.63
CA SER A 389 26.52 42.00 -39.08
C SER A 389 26.48 42.11 -40.61
N SER A 390 25.94 43.18 -41.15
CA SER A 390 26.23 43.61 -42.50
C SER A 390 27.21 44.79 -42.47
N ARG A 391 28.44 44.53 -42.88
CA ARG A 391 29.30 45.57 -43.46
C ARG A 391 29.03 45.62 -44.98
N ARG A 392 28.52 46.63 -45.45
CA ARG A 392 28.83 47.59 -46.50
C ARG A 392 27.54 48.25 -47.00
#